data_aeeea0735775d550f3d44c8eefcd9170
#
_entry.id   aeeea0735775d550f3d44c8eefcd9170
#
_cell.length_a   1.000
_cell.length_b   1.000
_cell.length_c   1.000
_cell.angle_alpha   90.00
_cell.angle_beta   90.00
_cell.angle_gamma   90.00
#
_symmetry.space_group_name_H-M   'P 1'
#
loop_
_entity.id
_entity.type
_entity.pdbx_description
1 polymer ?
#
loop_
_entity_poly.entity_id
_entity_poly.type
_entity_poly.pdbx_seq_one_letter_code
_entity_poly.pdbx_strand_id
1 'polypeptide(L)'
;AYSLFDSEKAMIRFDMSEFMEKHSVSKLIGAPPGYVGYEQAGELTEAVRRRPYSVILLDEIEKAHPDVLNLFLQVLDDGQLRDSQGREVNFKNTIIIMTTNLNAELIMEGKKQQALKDLTKYMKKEFINRIDEIVVFNPLSEGVLDEIVEKLLSDLHIRLEKEDLQISFDKSLDKWVQKSSYDPAFGARPIKRFIQKEIENFLAEKIVTGQINKNKKYLVSVKDNKVILKEQKAN
;
A
#
# COMPACT_ATOMS: atom_id res chain seq x y z
N ALA A 1 9.85 -3.57 -5.25
CA ALA A 1 11.19 -2.94 -5.33
C ALA A 1 12.27 -3.89 -4.78
N TYR A 2 12.10 -4.43 -3.58
CA TYR A 2 13.10 -5.33 -2.98
C TYR A 2 13.45 -6.51 -3.90
N SER A 3 12.45 -7.24 -4.39
CA SER A 3 12.67 -8.41 -5.26
C SER A 3 13.33 -8.11 -6.61
N LEU A 4 13.28 -6.87 -7.07
CA LEU A 4 13.82 -6.46 -8.39
C LEU A 4 15.14 -5.70 -8.28
N PHE A 5 15.30 -4.91 -7.23
CA PHE A 5 16.43 -3.98 -7.06
C PHE A 5 17.15 -4.16 -5.71
N ASP A 6 16.84 -5.24 -4.99
CA ASP A 6 17.42 -5.58 -3.67
C ASP A 6 17.38 -4.41 -2.66
N SER A 7 16.40 -3.52 -2.82
CA SER A 7 16.22 -2.35 -1.95
C SER A 7 14.77 -1.88 -1.90
N GLU A 8 14.22 -1.73 -0.72
CA GLU A 8 12.93 -1.07 -0.51
C GLU A 8 12.99 0.41 -0.88
N LYS A 9 14.16 1.04 -0.73
CA LYS A 9 14.40 2.45 -1.09
C LYS A 9 14.37 2.70 -2.61
N ALA A 10 14.39 1.64 -3.43
CA ALA A 10 14.24 1.74 -4.87
C ALA A 10 12.79 1.94 -5.32
N MET A 11 11.84 2.15 -4.40
CA MET A 11 10.45 2.48 -4.70
C MET A 11 10.20 3.97 -4.52
N ILE A 12 9.66 4.59 -5.57
CA ILE A 12 9.17 5.98 -5.60
C ILE A 12 7.65 5.90 -5.67
N ARG A 13 6.95 6.41 -4.67
CA ARG A 13 5.49 6.31 -4.60
C ARG A 13 4.85 7.69 -4.68
N PHE A 14 3.82 7.79 -5.51
CA PHE A 14 2.94 8.93 -5.62
C PHE A 14 1.49 8.49 -5.41
N ASP A 15 0.78 9.17 -4.54
CA ASP A 15 -0.67 9.05 -4.38
C ASP A 15 -1.33 10.05 -5.33
N MET A 16 -2.06 9.56 -6.33
CA MET A 16 -2.65 10.42 -7.36
C MET A 16 -3.79 11.30 -6.84
N SER A 17 -4.29 11.04 -5.65
CA SER A 17 -5.21 11.95 -4.96
C SER A 17 -4.61 13.32 -4.65
N GLU A 18 -3.27 13.43 -4.55
CA GLU A 18 -2.55 14.70 -4.38
C GLU A 18 -2.33 15.46 -5.70
N PHE A 19 -2.68 14.82 -6.83
CA PHE A 19 -2.44 15.31 -8.19
C PHE A 19 -3.73 15.48 -9.00
N MET A 20 -4.82 15.84 -8.33
CA MET A 20 -6.14 16.05 -8.92
C MET A 20 -6.28 17.40 -9.66
N GLU A 21 -5.41 18.34 -9.36
CA GLU A 21 -5.48 19.69 -9.88
C GLU A 21 -4.53 19.88 -11.08
N LYS A 22 -4.90 20.76 -12.03
CA LYS A 22 -4.12 21.05 -13.23
C LYS A 22 -2.68 21.47 -12.93
N HIS A 23 -2.46 22.27 -11.89
CA HIS A 23 -1.14 22.73 -11.50
C HIS A 23 -0.26 21.64 -10.88
N SER A 24 -0.81 20.46 -10.58
CA SER A 24 -0.05 19.35 -10.01
C SER A 24 1.03 18.80 -10.96
N VAL A 25 0.92 19.04 -12.27
CA VAL A 25 1.98 18.72 -13.23
C VAL A 25 3.30 19.41 -12.83
N SER A 26 3.23 20.66 -12.36
CA SER A 26 4.41 21.40 -11.92
C SER A 26 5.10 20.77 -10.69
N LYS A 27 4.37 20.07 -9.84
CA LYS A 27 4.98 19.31 -8.73
C LYS A 27 5.84 18.15 -9.25
N LEU A 28 5.38 17.48 -10.33
CA LEU A 28 6.06 16.31 -10.88
C LEU A 28 7.31 16.65 -11.68
N ILE A 29 7.25 17.72 -12.50
CA ILE A 29 8.34 18.08 -13.44
C ILE A 29 9.03 19.41 -13.11
N GLY A 30 8.55 20.13 -12.10
CA GLY A 30 9.01 21.48 -11.73
C GLY A 30 8.17 22.60 -12.35
N ALA A 31 8.19 23.78 -11.74
CA ALA A 31 7.50 24.95 -12.23
C ALA A 31 8.26 25.59 -13.40
N PRO A 32 7.57 26.13 -14.42
CA PRO A 32 8.21 26.82 -15.53
C PRO A 32 8.87 28.15 -15.09
N PRO A 33 9.81 28.69 -15.88
CA PRO A 33 10.46 29.97 -15.58
C PRO A 33 9.44 31.07 -15.30
N GLY A 34 9.69 31.87 -14.26
CA GLY A 34 8.82 32.99 -13.87
C GLY A 34 7.68 32.63 -12.94
N TYR A 35 7.48 31.38 -12.60
CA TYR A 35 6.49 30.95 -11.61
C TYR A 35 7.14 30.67 -10.25
N VAL A 36 6.33 30.83 -9.18
CA VAL A 36 6.75 30.50 -7.82
C VAL A 36 7.12 29.01 -7.75
N GLY A 37 8.29 28.71 -7.17
CA GLY A 37 8.79 27.33 -7.08
C GLY A 37 9.68 26.90 -8.26
N TYR A 38 10.04 27.77 -9.19
CA TYR A 38 10.93 27.42 -10.32
C TYR A 38 12.29 26.85 -9.89
N GLU A 39 12.82 27.27 -8.75
CA GLU A 39 14.07 26.73 -8.21
C GLU A 39 13.92 25.31 -7.65
N GLN A 40 12.68 24.87 -7.40
CA GLN A 40 12.38 23.53 -6.90
C GLN A 40 12.30 22.56 -8.07
N ALA A 41 13.14 21.52 -8.02
CA ALA A 41 13.07 20.42 -8.99
C ALA A 41 11.75 19.66 -8.87
N GLY A 42 11.25 19.13 -9.99
CA GLY A 42 10.06 18.30 -9.96
C GLY A 42 10.29 16.99 -9.18
N GLU A 43 9.35 16.61 -8.36
CA GLU A 43 9.46 15.45 -7.47
C GLU A 43 9.72 14.14 -8.24
N LEU A 44 9.00 13.92 -9.34
CA LEU A 44 9.17 12.73 -10.18
C LEU A 44 10.51 12.74 -10.91
N THR A 45 10.81 13.85 -11.61
CA THR A 45 12.00 13.97 -12.44
C THR A 45 13.28 13.90 -11.60
N GLU A 46 13.29 14.55 -10.43
CA GLU A 46 14.43 14.52 -9.54
C GLU A 46 14.61 13.15 -8.88
N ALA A 47 13.51 12.47 -8.46
CA ALA A 47 13.57 11.15 -7.88
C ALA A 47 14.15 10.11 -8.85
N VAL A 48 13.70 10.12 -10.13
CA VAL A 48 14.21 9.21 -11.16
C VAL A 48 15.66 9.56 -11.56
N ARG A 49 16.00 10.84 -11.66
CA ARG A 49 17.37 11.27 -11.94
C ARG A 49 18.36 10.76 -10.88
N ARG A 50 17.96 10.77 -9.60
CA ARG A 50 18.78 10.25 -8.49
C ARG A 50 18.81 8.72 -8.44
N ARG A 51 17.74 8.07 -8.89
CA ARG A 51 17.58 6.61 -8.85
C ARG A 51 17.00 6.11 -10.16
N PRO A 52 17.81 6.00 -11.22
CA PRO A 52 17.33 5.59 -12.54
C PRO A 52 16.82 4.13 -12.58
N TYR A 53 17.28 3.28 -11.67
CA TYR A 53 16.79 1.91 -11.49
C TYR A 53 15.83 1.89 -10.30
N SER A 54 14.53 2.06 -10.58
CA SER A 54 13.50 2.17 -9.54
C SER A 54 12.15 1.66 -9.99
N VAL A 55 11.29 1.37 -9.02
CA VAL A 55 9.85 1.15 -9.23
C VAL A 55 9.13 2.45 -8.94
N ILE A 56 8.36 2.94 -9.90
CA ILE A 56 7.47 4.08 -9.72
C ILE A 56 6.07 3.54 -9.49
N LEU A 57 5.52 3.75 -8.31
CA LEU A 57 4.16 3.37 -7.96
C LEU A 57 3.25 4.60 -8.00
N LEU A 58 2.27 4.56 -8.90
CA LEU A 58 1.20 5.56 -9.01
C LEU A 58 -0.07 4.96 -8.40
N ASP A 59 -0.40 5.37 -7.19
CA ASP A 59 -1.55 4.83 -6.45
C ASP A 59 -2.81 5.62 -6.82
N GLU A 60 -3.94 4.93 -7.05
CA GLU A 60 -5.25 5.49 -7.42
C GLU A 60 -5.18 6.37 -8.70
N ILE A 61 -4.63 5.80 -9.79
CA ILE A 61 -4.36 6.53 -11.05
C ILE A 61 -5.60 7.23 -11.63
N GLU A 62 -6.80 6.72 -11.36
CA GLU A 62 -8.08 7.30 -11.79
C GLU A 62 -8.36 8.67 -11.20
N LYS A 63 -7.69 9.04 -10.11
CA LYS A 63 -7.86 10.35 -9.44
C LYS A 63 -6.97 11.44 -10.04
N ALA A 64 -5.97 11.07 -10.83
CA ALA A 64 -5.06 12.02 -11.43
C ALA A 64 -5.76 12.97 -12.40
N HIS A 65 -5.33 14.24 -12.39
CA HIS A 65 -5.79 15.19 -13.42
C HIS A 65 -5.41 14.70 -14.84
N PRO A 66 -6.23 14.95 -15.86
CA PRO A 66 -5.95 14.51 -17.23
C PRO A 66 -4.57 14.95 -17.77
N ASP A 67 -4.06 16.11 -17.36
CA ASP A 67 -2.74 16.59 -17.77
C ASP A 67 -1.61 15.76 -17.12
N VAL A 68 -1.82 15.22 -15.91
CA VAL A 68 -0.90 14.27 -15.27
C VAL A 68 -0.89 12.95 -16.03
N LEU A 69 -2.05 12.45 -16.45
CA LEU A 69 -2.14 11.24 -17.29
C LEU A 69 -1.45 11.45 -18.65
N ASN A 70 -1.58 12.63 -19.26
CA ASN A 70 -0.88 12.96 -20.52
C ASN A 70 0.65 13.00 -20.32
N LEU A 71 1.12 13.46 -19.15
CA LEU A 71 2.54 13.42 -18.80
C LEU A 71 3.05 11.96 -18.74
N PHE A 72 2.34 11.08 -18.06
CA PHE A 72 2.71 9.67 -18.01
C PHE A 72 2.57 8.97 -19.37
N LEU A 73 1.63 9.37 -20.21
CA LEU A 73 1.55 8.89 -21.58
C LEU A 73 2.86 9.18 -22.34
N GLN A 74 3.40 10.40 -22.22
CA GLN A 74 4.69 10.73 -22.80
C GLN A 74 5.83 9.85 -22.24
N VAL A 75 5.84 9.60 -20.92
CA VAL A 75 6.84 8.71 -20.32
C VAL A 75 6.74 7.30 -20.90
N LEU A 76 5.52 6.76 -21.05
CA LEU A 76 5.28 5.41 -21.59
C LEU A 76 5.65 5.31 -23.08
N ASP A 77 5.49 6.38 -23.86
CA ASP A 77 5.81 6.41 -25.28
C ASP A 77 7.32 6.58 -25.54
N ASP A 78 7.91 7.63 -24.95
CA ASP A 78 9.27 8.06 -25.27
C ASP A 78 10.32 7.45 -24.32
N GLY A 79 9.91 6.93 -23.17
CA GLY A 79 10.80 6.47 -22.11
C GLY A 79 11.66 7.58 -21.50
N GLN A 80 11.25 8.84 -21.71
CA GLN A 80 11.97 10.03 -21.23
C GLN A 80 11.02 11.21 -21.03
N LEU A 81 11.45 12.16 -20.21
CA LEU A 81 10.69 13.36 -19.92
C LEU A 81 11.63 14.54 -19.74
N ARG A 82 11.22 15.73 -20.19
CA ARG A 82 11.96 16.97 -19.90
C ARG A 82 11.37 17.66 -18.69
N ASP A 83 12.23 18.00 -17.73
CA ASP A 83 11.82 18.83 -16.60
C ASP A 83 11.66 20.30 -16.99
N SER A 84 11.17 21.11 -16.05
CA SER A 84 10.96 22.55 -16.25
C SER A 84 12.25 23.34 -16.55
N GLN A 85 13.42 22.76 -16.26
CA GLN A 85 14.73 23.35 -16.53
C GLN A 85 15.31 22.88 -17.87
N GLY A 86 14.53 22.11 -18.66
CA GLY A 86 14.95 21.58 -19.96
C GLY A 86 15.85 20.35 -19.88
N ARG A 87 16.10 19.80 -18.68
CA ARG A 87 16.92 18.60 -18.52
C ARG A 87 16.11 17.36 -18.89
N GLU A 88 16.72 16.48 -19.66
CA GLU A 88 16.12 15.19 -20.03
C GLU A 88 16.34 14.17 -18.93
N VAL A 89 15.26 13.49 -18.53
CA VAL A 89 15.25 12.44 -17.52
C VAL A 89 14.83 11.12 -18.18
N ASN A 90 15.67 10.11 -18.04
CA ASN A 90 15.48 8.80 -18.67
C ASN A 90 14.72 7.84 -17.75
N PHE A 91 13.60 7.31 -18.22
CA PHE A 91 12.72 6.36 -17.51
C PHE A 91 12.87 4.91 -18.01
N LYS A 92 13.73 4.62 -19.01
CA LYS A 92 13.84 3.29 -19.64
C LYS A 92 14.26 2.17 -18.69
N ASN A 93 14.87 2.52 -17.57
CA ASN A 93 15.28 1.58 -16.53
C ASN A 93 14.34 1.56 -15.34
N THR A 94 13.17 2.20 -15.43
CA THR A 94 12.15 2.19 -14.37
C THR A 94 11.05 1.19 -14.70
N ILE A 95 10.42 0.67 -13.65
CA ILE A 95 9.19 -0.12 -13.76
C ILE A 95 8.06 0.73 -13.21
N ILE A 96 7.07 1.01 -14.03
CA ILE A 96 5.91 1.83 -13.63
C ILE A 96 4.77 0.90 -13.27
N ILE A 97 4.29 1.00 -12.04
CA ILE A 97 3.13 0.26 -11.53
C ILE A 97 2.03 1.26 -11.21
N MET A 98 0.86 1.04 -11.76
CA MET A 98 -0.33 1.87 -11.51
C MET A 98 -1.39 1.02 -10.81
N THR A 99 -1.98 1.53 -9.73
CA THR A 99 -3.11 0.89 -9.08
C THR A 99 -4.40 1.64 -9.39
N THR A 100 -5.52 0.92 -9.42
CA THR A 100 -6.84 1.51 -9.60
C THR A 100 -7.91 0.68 -8.91
N ASN A 101 -8.96 1.34 -8.43
CA ASN A 101 -10.16 0.72 -7.89
C ASN A 101 -11.33 0.76 -8.90
N LEU A 102 -11.09 1.17 -10.14
CA LEU A 102 -12.12 1.20 -11.18
C LEU A 102 -12.71 -0.20 -11.39
N ASN A 103 -14.03 -0.24 -11.48
CA ASN A 103 -14.79 -1.48 -11.73
C ASN A 103 -14.58 -2.60 -10.67
N ALA A 104 -14.17 -2.27 -9.46
CA ALA A 104 -13.96 -3.24 -8.37
C ALA A 104 -15.23 -4.07 -8.10
N GLU A 105 -16.42 -3.46 -8.19
CA GLU A 105 -17.71 -4.16 -8.02
C GLU A 105 -17.91 -5.27 -9.06
N LEU A 106 -17.58 -5.01 -10.33
CA LEU A 106 -17.65 -6.03 -11.38
C LEU A 106 -16.69 -7.19 -11.13
N ILE A 107 -15.52 -6.90 -10.57
CA ILE A 107 -14.54 -7.92 -10.21
C ILE A 107 -15.07 -8.78 -9.05
N MET A 108 -15.69 -8.16 -8.04
CA MET A 108 -16.32 -8.87 -6.93
C MET A 108 -17.48 -9.77 -7.39
N GLU A 109 -18.21 -9.36 -8.42
CA GLU A 109 -19.25 -10.16 -9.07
C GLU A 109 -18.71 -11.26 -10.02
N GLY A 110 -17.40 -11.42 -10.14
CA GLY A 110 -16.77 -12.38 -11.05
C GLY A 110 -16.77 -11.96 -12.54
N LYS A 111 -17.16 -10.74 -12.85
CA LYS A 111 -17.28 -10.19 -14.23
C LYS A 111 -15.96 -9.54 -14.69
N LYS A 112 -14.84 -10.24 -14.54
CA LYS A 112 -13.49 -9.73 -14.83
C LYS A 112 -13.35 -9.18 -16.27
N GLN A 113 -13.84 -9.90 -17.27
CA GLN A 113 -13.75 -9.46 -18.66
C GLN A 113 -14.50 -8.16 -18.92
N GLN A 114 -15.67 -7.99 -18.29
CA GLN A 114 -16.45 -6.77 -18.38
C GLN A 114 -15.73 -5.61 -17.69
N ALA A 115 -15.15 -5.85 -16.51
CA ALA A 115 -14.38 -4.86 -15.77
C ALA A 115 -13.22 -4.33 -16.61
N LEU A 116 -12.46 -5.20 -17.27
CA LEU A 116 -11.35 -4.83 -18.16
C LEU A 116 -11.84 -4.03 -19.37
N LYS A 117 -12.92 -4.47 -20.00
CA LYS A 117 -13.50 -3.78 -21.17
C LYS A 117 -13.98 -2.37 -20.81
N ASP A 118 -14.53 -2.21 -19.63
CA ASP A 118 -15.09 -0.95 -19.17
C ASP A 118 -14.02 0.07 -18.70
N LEU A 119 -12.75 -0.32 -18.59
CA LEU A 119 -11.65 0.63 -18.32
C LEU A 119 -11.59 1.76 -19.36
N THR A 120 -11.95 1.46 -20.61
CA THR A 120 -11.98 2.46 -21.70
C THR A 120 -13.02 3.56 -21.51
N LYS A 121 -13.97 3.40 -20.56
CA LYS A 121 -14.94 4.45 -20.19
C LYS A 121 -14.31 5.55 -19.31
N TYR A 122 -13.22 5.21 -18.59
CA TYR A 122 -12.58 6.06 -17.60
C TYR A 122 -11.22 6.56 -18.06
N MET A 123 -10.52 5.77 -18.87
CA MET A 123 -9.18 6.09 -19.36
C MET A 123 -9.17 6.11 -20.89
N LYS A 124 -8.38 7.01 -21.47
CA LYS A 124 -8.18 7.06 -22.92
C LYS A 124 -7.64 5.73 -23.43
N LYS A 125 -8.15 5.25 -24.55
CA LYS A 125 -7.67 4.00 -25.20
C LYS A 125 -6.17 4.05 -25.48
N GLU A 126 -5.66 5.21 -25.86
CA GLU A 126 -4.25 5.46 -26.11
C GLU A 126 -3.40 5.13 -24.88
N PHE A 127 -3.83 5.59 -23.68
CA PHE A 127 -3.15 5.30 -22.43
C PHE A 127 -3.16 3.80 -22.10
N ILE A 128 -4.32 3.13 -22.24
CA ILE A 128 -4.46 1.70 -21.98
C ILE A 128 -3.58 0.87 -22.93
N ASN A 129 -3.45 1.28 -24.19
CA ASN A 129 -2.64 0.59 -25.19
C ASN A 129 -1.12 0.67 -24.93
N ARG A 130 -0.67 1.54 -24.02
CA ARG A 130 0.74 1.66 -23.60
C ARG A 130 1.06 0.88 -22.34
N ILE A 131 0.07 0.26 -21.74
CA ILE A 131 0.26 -0.60 -20.58
C ILE A 131 0.64 -2.01 -21.08
N ASP A 132 1.80 -2.50 -20.66
CA ASP A 132 2.29 -3.83 -21.06
C ASP A 132 1.42 -4.95 -20.50
N GLU A 133 0.97 -4.82 -19.24
CA GLU A 133 0.17 -5.85 -18.57
C GLU A 133 -0.85 -5.25 -17.59
N ILE A 134 -2.08 -5.79 -17.62
CA ILE A 134 -3.14 -5.45 -16.67
C ILE A 134 -3.41 -6.66 -15.78
N VAL A 135 -3.03 -6.55 -14.52
CA VAL A 135 -3.24 -7.59 -13.50
C VAL A 135 -4.51 -7.30 -12.71
N VAL A 136 -5.44 -8.25 -12.72
CA VAL A 136 -6.67 -8.15 -11.92
C VAL A 136 -6.50 -8.94 -10.63
N PHE A 137 -6.59 -8.25 -9.50
CA PHE A 137 -6.59 -8.88 -8.18
C PHE A 137 -7.99 -9.41 -7.87
N ASN A 138 -8.05 -10.68 -7.48
CA ASN A 138 -9.29 -11.32 -7.05
C ASN A 138 -9.62 -10.90 -5.60
N PRO A 139 -10.90 -10.97 -5.20
CA PRO A 139 -11.28 -10.88 -3.80
C PRO A 139 -10.54 -11.90 -2.94
N LEU A 140 -10.25 -11.55 -1.70
CA LEU A 140 -9.56 -12.44 -0.77
C LEU A 140 -10.48 -13.62 -0.40
N SER A 141 -9.97 -14.84 -0.54
CA SER A 141 -10.65 -16.05 -0.03
C SER A 141 -10.47 -16.19 1.47
N GLU A 142 -11.34 -16.98 2.14
CA GLU A 142 -11.23 -17.24 3.58
C GLU A 142 -9.85 -17.78 3.99
N GLY A 143 -9.28 -18.71 3.21
CA GLY A 143 -7.94 -19.25 3.50
C GLY A 143 -6.84 -18.19 3.43
N VAL A 144 -6.90 -17.26 2.47
CA VAL A 144 -5.95 -16.13 2.38
C VAL A 144 -6.14 -15.16 3.55
N LEU A 145 -7.37 -14.99 4.03
CA LEU A 145 -7.63 -14.16 5.22
C LEU A 145 -7.01 -14.76 6.49
N ASP A 146 -7.08 -16.09 6.65
CA ASP A 146 -6.43 -16.78 7.75
C ASP A 146 -4.91 -16.55 7.73
N GLU A 147 -4.26 -16.71 6.58
CA GLU A 147 -2.82 -16.44 6.40
C GLU A 147 -2.46 -14.98 6.72
N ILE A 148 -3.31 -14.01 6.34
CA ILE A 148 -3.09 -12.60 6.65
C ILE A 148 -3.17 -12.33 8.14
N VAL A 149 -4.16 -12.89 8.84
CA VAL A 149 -4.31 -12.73 10.29
C VAL A 149 -3.12 -13.35 11.01
N GLU A 150 -2.75 -14.59 10.66
CA GLU A 150 -1.60 -15.28 11.23
C GLU A 150 -0.32 -14.49 11.05
N LYS A 151 -0.08 -13.96 9.84
CA LYS A 151 1.08 -13.11 9.55
C LYS A 151 1.09 -11.84 10.41
N LEU A 152 -0.03 -11.13 10.52
CA LEU A 152 -0.11 -9.89 11.31
C LEU A 152 0.12 -10.15 12.80
N LEU A 153 -0.39 -11.24 13.35
CA LEU A 153 -0.15 -11.64 14.74
C LEU A 153 1.31 -12.09 14.95
N SER A 154 1.89 -12.79 13.97
CA SER A 154 3.32 -13.16 14.00
C SER A 154 4.21 -11.92 13.97
N ASP A 155 3.92 -10.94 13.11
CA ASP A 155 4.66 -9.68 13.05
C ASP A 155 4.56 -8.90 14.38
N LEU A 156 3.40 -8.94 15.04
CA LEU A 156 3.21 -8.37 16.37
C LEU A 156 4.03 -9.12 17.42
N HIS A 157 4.03 -10.45 17.39
CA HIS A 157 4.82 -11.29 18.28
C HIS A 157 6.33 -10.93 18.20
N ILE A 158 6.87 -10.86 16.98
CA ILE A 158 8.28 -10.48 16.73
C ILE A 158 8.59 -9.07 17.28
N ARG A 159 7.67 -8.12 17.15
CA ARG A 159 7.85 -6.77 17.72
C ARG A 159 7.89 -6.80 19.25
N LEU A 160 7.02 -7.59 19.87
CA LEU A 160 6.97 -7.75 21.33
C LEU A 160 8.23 -8.46 21.88
N GLU A 161 8.74 -9.47 21.16
CA GLU A 161 9.99 -10.14 21.51
C GLU A 161 11.20 -9.18 21.48
N LYS A 162 11.26 -8.25 20.53
CA LYS A 162 12.32 -7.20 20.47
C LYS A 162 12.31 -6.25 21.67
N GLU A 163 11.17 -6.16 22.36
CA GLU A 163 11.02 -5.38 23.59
C GLU A 163 11.19 -6.26 24.85
N ASP A 164 11.72 -7.49 24.71
CA ASP A 164 11.89 -8.49 25.77
C ASP A 164 10.57 -8.95 26.41
N LEU A 165 9.45 -8.88 25.68
CA LEU A 165 8.14 -9.31 26.14
C LEU A 165 7.80 -10.69 25.57
N GLN A 166 7.63 -11.68 26.45
CA GLN A 166 7.32 -13.06 26.08
C GLN A 166 5.81 -13.25 26.02
N ILE A 167 5.19 -12.84 24.91
CA ILE A 167 3.76 -12.88 24.69
C ILE A 167 3.46 -13.76 23.47
N SER A 168 2.66 -14.81 23.68
CA SER A 168 2.16 -15.68 22.61
C SER A 168 0.67 -15.46 22.35
N PHE A 169 0.22 -15.83 21.16
CA PHE A 169 -1.17 -15.70 20.74
C PHE A 169 -1.82 -17.06 20.57
N ASP A 170 -3.02 -17.22 21.11
CA ASP A 170 -3.82 -18.43 20.98
C ASP A 170 -4.55 -18.46 19.63
N LYS A 171 -4.69 -19.64 19.04
CA LYS A 171 -5.40 -19.83 17.75
C LYS A 171 -6.87 -19.36 17.75
N SER A 172 -7.48 -19.20 18.94
CA SER A 172 -8.82 -18.62 19.04
C SER A 172 -8.88 -17.16 18.57
N LEU A 173 -7.75 -16.44 18.64
CA LEU A 173 -7.63 -15.05 18.14
C LEU A 173 -7.78 -14.98 16.62
N ASP A 174 -7.22 -15.92 15.88
CA ASP A 174 -7.24 -15.91 14.41
C ASP A 174 -8.68 -15.86 13.90
N LYS A 175 -9.50 -16.82 14.37
CA LYS A 175 -10.92 -16.92 14.01
C LYS A 175 -11.74 -15.73 14.49
N TRP A 176 -11.44 -15.23 15.69
CA TRP A 176 -12.14 -14.09 16.25
C TRP A 176 -11.84 -12.81 15.48
N VAL A 177 -10.58 -12.55 15.15
CA VAL A 177 -10.17 -11.40 14.36
C VAL A 177 -10.82 -11.46 12.99
N GLN A 178 -10.74 -12.59 12.28
CA GLN A 178 -11.34 -12.77 10.97
C GLN A 178 -12.85 -12.48 11.00
N LYS A 179 -13.57 -13.14 11.91
CA LYS A 179 -15.03 -12.99 12.01
C LYS A 179 -15.48 -11.58 12.37
N SER A 180 -14.68 -10.86 13.17
CA SER A 180 -15.06 -9.55 13.70
C SER A 180 -14.64 -8.38 12.84
N SER A 181 -13.68 -8.58 11.92
CA SER A 181 -13.06 -7.48 11.19
C SER A 181 -13.13 -7.61 9.67
N TYR A 182 -13.52 -8.75 9.13
CA TYR A 182 -13.55 -8.92 7.69
C TYR A 182 -14.74 -8.18 7.05
N ASP A 183 -14.41 -7.37 6.07
CA ASP A 183 -15.37 -6.73 5.17
C ASP A 183 -14.89 -6.92 3.72
N PRO A 184 -15.66 -7.63 2.87
CA PRO A 184 -15.29 -7.88 1.48
C PRO A 184 -14.99 -6.62 0.68
N ALA A 185 -15.66 -5.50 0.99
CA ALA A 185 -15.49 -4.23 0.28
C ALA A 185 -14.14 -3.55 0.58
N PHE A 186 -13.56 -3.81 1.76
CA PHE A 186 -12.33 -3.14 2.23
C PHE A 186 -11.11 -4.06 2.31
N GLY A 187 -11.26 -5.35 1.98
CA GLY A 187 -10.17 -6.33 1.96
C GLY A 187 -9.54 -6.57 3.33
N ALA A 188 -8.19 -6.55 3.41
CA ALA A 188 -7.46 -6.81 4.64
C ALA A 188 -7.23 -5.56 5.53
N ARG A 189 -7.53 -4.35 5.07
CA ARG A 189 -7.30 -3.12 5.85
C ARG A 189 -8.06 -3.09 7.18
N PRO A 190 -9.35 -3.49 7.26
CA PRO A 190 -10.07 -3.59 8.53
C PRO A 190 -9.43 -4.55 9.52
N ILE A 191 -8.87 -5.66 9.04
CA ILE A 191 -8.19 -6.67 9.88
C ILE A 191 -7.02 -6.04 10.65
N LYS A 192 -6.14 -5.33 9.96
CA LYS A 192 -5.01 -4.65 10.57
C LYS A 192 -5.45 -3.62 11.62
N ARG A 193 -6.47 -2.82 11.28
CA ARG A 193 -7.03 -1.81 12.21
C ARG A 193 -7.66 -2.46 13.44
N PHE A 194 -8.33 -3.59 13.25
CA PHE A 194 -8.96 -4.33 14.34
C PHE A 194 -7.90 -4.91 15.29
N ILE A 195 -6.85 -5.55 14.78
CA ILE A 195 -5.72 -6.05 15.59
C ILE A 195 -5.10 -4.90 16.38
N GLN A 196 -4.85 -3.77 15.74
CA GLN A 196 -4.29 -2.60 16.41
C GLN A 196 -5.20 -2.10 17.54
N LYS A 197 -6.49 -1.96 17.26
CA LYS A 197 -7.45 -1.41 18.21
C LYS A 197 -7.72 -2.36 19.40
N GLU A 198 -7.95 -3.64 19.11
CA GLU A 198 -8.44 -4.58 20.11
C GLU A 198 -7.30 -5.35 20.82
N ILE A 199 -6.18 -5.60 20.12
CA ILE A 199 -5.08 -6.42 20.67
C ILE A 199 -3.89 -5.53 21.05
N GLU A 200 -3.38 -4.69 20.15
CA GLU A 200 -2.19 -3.87 20.46
C GLU A 200 -2.50 -2.85 21.58
N ASN A 201 -3.65 -2.16 21.52
CA ASN A 201 -4.03 -1.21 22.56
C ASN A 201 -4.28 -1.91 23.92
N PHE A 202 -4.90 -3.10 23.90
CA PHE A 202 -5.07 -3.90 25.12
C PHE A 202 -3.71 -4.26 25.73
N LEU A 203 -2.76 -4.72 24.93
CA LEU A 203 -1.41 -5.05 25.42
C LEU A 203 -0.67 -3.80 25.90
N ALA A 204 -0.77 -2.68 25.19
CA ALA A 204 -0.17 -1.42 25.60
C ALA A 204 -0.69 -0.96 26.96
N GLU A 205 -2.00 -1.05 27.21
CA GLU A 205 -2.58 -0.76 28.52
C GLU A 205 -2.00 -1.66 29.61
N LYS A 206 -1.90 -2.99 29.37
CA LYS A 206 -1.37 -3.95 30.32
C LYS A 206 0.13 -3.72 30.62
N ILE A 207 0.90 -3.30 29.64
CA ILE A 207 2.31 -2.93 29.80
C ILE A 207 2.44 -1.66 30.66
N VAL A 208 1.69 -0.59 30.31
CA VAL A 208 1.76 0.69 31.03
C VAL A 208 1.28 0.55 32.47
N THR A 209 0.28 -0.28 32.75
CA THR A 209 -0.23 -0.54 34.10
C THR A 209 0.62 -1.54 34.91
N GLY A 210 1.73 -2.04 34.34
CA GLY A 210 2.65 -2.97 35.01
C GLY A 210 2.07 -4.38 35.20
N GLN A 211 0.99 -4.73 34.48
CA GLN A 211 0.40 -6.07 34.54
C GLN A 211 1.17 -7.08 33.67
N ILE A 212 2.00 -6.60 32.75
CA ILE A 212 2.92 -7.43 31.95
C ILE A 212 4.34 -7.16 32.46
N ASN A 213 5.04 -8.24 32.83
CA ASN A 213 6.41 -8.21 33.32
C ASN A 213 7.32 -8.97 32.35
N LYS A 214 8.49 -8.41 32.02
CA LYS A 214 9.49 -9.00 31.10
C LYS A 214 9.97 -10.40 31.51
N ASN A 215 9.89 -10.73 32.79
CA ASN A 215 10.36 -12.02 33.34
C ASN A 215 9.31 -13.13 33.31
N LYS A 216 8.13 -12.86 32.75
CA LYS A 216 7.00 -13.79 32.71
C LYS A 216 6.52 -14.03 31.30
N LYS A 217 5.93 -15.22 31.09
CA LYS A 217 5.32 -15.60 29.82
C LYS A 217 3.82 -15.39 29.87
N TYR A 218 3.25 -14.87 28.81
CA TYR A 218 1.83 -14.61 28.70
C TYR A 218 1.24 -15.21 27.44
N LEU A 219 -0.02 -15.64 27.55
CA LEU A 219 -0.85 -16.07 26.44
C LEU A 219 -2.02 -15.10 26.28
N VAL A 220 -2.16 -14.54 25.11
CA VAL A 220 -3.31 -13.72 24.70
C VAL A 220 -4.32 -14.64 24.05
N SER A 221 -5.57 -14.61 24.52
CA SER A 221 -6.66 -15.41 23.98
C SER A 221 -7.96 -14.61 23.99
N VAL A 222 -9.04 -15.18 23.47
CA VAL A 222 -10.38 -14.57 23.47
C VAL A 222 -11.33 -15.38 24.35
N LYS A 223 -12.07 -14.68 25.20
CA LYS A 223 -13.18 -15.25 25.96
C LYS A 223 -14.34 -14.25 25.96
N ASP A 224 -15.56 -14.74 25.72
CA ASP A 224 -16.77 -13.91 25.69
C ASP A 224 -16.63 -12.65 24.80
N ASN A 225 -16.04 -12.85 23.63
CA ASN A 225 -15.76 -11.79 22.62
C ASN A 225 -14.85 -10.66 23.12
N LYS A 226 -14.01 -10.91 24.14
CA LYS A 226 -13.04 -9.96 24.69
C LYS A 226 -11.65 -10.58 24.74
N VAL A 227 -10.64 -9.75 24.47
CA VAL A 227 -9.24 -10.15 24.60
C VAL A 227 -8.91 -10.31 26.08
N ILE A 228 -8.30 -11.44 26.44
CA ILE A 228 -7.84 -11.75 27.79
C ILE A 228 -6.36 -12.12 27.79
N LEU A 229 -5.67 -11.76 28.86
CA LEU A 229 -4.27 -12.10 29.11
C LEU A 229 -4.19 -13.16 30.21
N LYS A 230 -3.47 -14.23 29.96
CA LYS A 230 -3.20 -15.28 30.95
C LYS A 230 -1.69 -15.40 31.16
N GLU A 231 -1.26 -15.41 32.43
CA GLU A 231 0.11 -15.75 32.76
C GLU A 231 0.33 -17.26 32.58
N GLN A 232 1.37 -17.61 31.81
CA GLN A 232 1.78 -19.01 31.66
C GLN A 232 2.76 -19.35 32.80
N LYS A 233 2.47 -20.42 33.53
CA LYS A 233 3.40 -20.94 34.53
C LYS A 233 4.67 -21.42 33.80
N ALA A 234 5.84 -21.02 34.30
CA ALA A 234 7.09 -21.62 33.86
C ALA A 234 7.03 -23.12 34.20
N ASN A 235 7.16 -23.98 33.21
CA ASN A 235 7.44 -25.41 33.46
C ASN A 235 8.87 -25.56 33.88
#